data_28949eede8734f8d397f4d3405875bb4
#
_entry.id   28949eede8734f8d397f4d3405875bb4
#
_cell.length_a   1.000
_cell.length_b   1.000
_cell.length_c   1.000
_cell.angle_alpha   90.00
_cell.angle_beta   90.00
_cell.angle_gamma   90.00
#
_symmetry.space_group_name_H-M   'P 1'
#
loop_
_entity.id
_entity.type
_entity.pdbx_description
1 polymer ?
#
loop_
_entity_poly.entity_id
_entity_poly.type
_entity_poly.pdbx_seq_one_letter_code
_entity_poly.pdbx_strand_id
1 'polypeptide(L)'
;QVAASSPVPIEGFAFGSLCIMAEGRCHLSSYLTGESPNLCGVCSPAKAVRWSEEPEGLTSRLNNVLIDRYAEGESAGYPTLCKGRFMVNGERFHALEEPTSLNTLDLIPELANIGVTAMKIEGRQRSPAYVEQVTRVWRSALDAYLQAPQRYAVQPGWRDVLDGLSEGSQTTLGAYHRAWQ
;
A
#
# COMPACT_ATOMS: atom_id res chain seq x y z
N GLN A 1 -8.83 13.45 18.16
CA GLN A 1 -8.04 14.19 19.17
C GLN A 1 -6.88 14.96 18.51
N VAL A 2 -5.96 14.31 17.76
CA VAL A 2 -4.80 14.97 17.14
C VAL A 2 -5.21 16.16 16.27
N ALA A 3 -6.14 15.97 15.33
CA ALA A 3 -6.57 17.05 14.44
C ALA A 3 -7.20 18.24 15.16
N ALA A 4 -7.93 17.99 16.26
CA ALA A 4 -8.58 19.04 17.05
C ALA A 4 -7.60 19.87 17.89
N SER A 5 -6.41 19.35 18.18
CA SER A 5 -5.39 20.00 19.01
C SER A 5 -4.16 20.48 18.23
N SER A 6 -4.07 20.14 16.94
CA SER A 6 -2.91 20.51 16.11
C SER A 6 -2.97 21.97 15.69
N PRO A 7 -1.89 22.75 15.89
CA PRO A 7 -1.78 24.12 15.36
C PRO A 7 -1.43 24.15 13.85
N VAL A 8 -1.16 23.00 13.24
CA VAL A 8 -0.79 22.89 11.84
C VAL A 8 -1.79 22.01 11.08
N PRO A 9 -1.93 22.18 9.76
CA PRO A 9 -2.76 21.33 8.92
C PRO A 9 -2.38 19.85 9.06
N ILE A 10 -3.38 18.97 9.04
CA ILE A 10 -3.19 17.52 9.18
C ILE A 10 -3.33 16.84 7.82
N GLU A 11 -2.35 16.03 7.48
CA GLU A 11 -2.39 15.11 6.34
C GLU A 11 -2.79 13.71 6.83
N GLY A 12 -3.78 13.09 6.17
CA GLY A 12 -4.20 11.72 6.40
C GLY A 12 -3.75 10.79 5.28
N PHE A 13 -3.29 9.56 5.63
CA PHE A 13 -2.99 8.57 4.62
C PHE A 13 -4.27 8.07 3.98
N ALA A 14 -4.37 8.21 2.67
CA ALA A 14 -5.59 7.98 1.89
C ALA A 14 -5.57 6.67 1.12
N PHE A 15 -4.53 6.43 0.35
CA PHE A 15 -4.42 5.23 -0.49
C PHE A 15 -2.97 4.82 -0.70
N GLY A 16 -2.72 3.50 -0.66
CA GLY A 16 -1.45 2.91 -1.04
C GLY A 16 -0.97 1.80 -0.12
N SER A 17 0.24 1.36 -0.38
CA SER A 17 0.89 0.24 0.31
C SER A 17 1.10 0.52 1.79
N LEU A 18 0.72 -0.42 2.65
CA LEU A 18 0.99 -0.36 4.08
C LEU A 18 2.42 -0.80 4.39
N CYS A 19 2.96 -0.31 5.51
CA CYS A 19 4.27 -0.68 6.03
C CYS A 19 4.16 -1.10 7.49
N ILE A 20 4.73 -2.26 7.84
CA ILE A 20 4.75 -2.80 9.22
C ILE A 20 5.86 -2.19 10.09
N MET A 21 6.79 -1.46 9.48
CA MET A 21 7.95 -0.92 10.18
C MET A 21 7.74 0.56 10.54
N ALA A 22 8.42 1.00 11.58
CA ALA A 22 8.51 2.43 11.86
C ALA A 22 9.12 3.16 10.64
N GLU A 23 8.55 4.30 10.29
CA GLU A 23 8.91 5.04 9.09
C GLU A 23 10.43 5.25 8.97
N GLY A 24 10.97 4.91 7.82
CA GLY A 24 12.37 5.05 7.50
C GLY A 24 13.31 4.06 8.19
N ARG A 25 12.84 3.16 9.02
CA ARG A 25 13.67 2.21 9.79
C ARG A 25 13.35 0.77 9.44
N CYS A 26 13.38 0.42 8.17
CA CYS A 26 13.16 -0.95 7.73
C CYS A 26 14.43 -1.80 7.89
N HIS A 27 14.58 -2.47 9.03
CA HIS A 27 15.68 -3.40 9.26
C HIS A 27 15.65 -4.61 8.30
N LEU A 28 14.46 -5.06 7.89
CA LEU A 28 14.32 -6.16 6.92
C LEU A 28 14.95 -5.80 5.57
N SER A 29 14.60 -4.63 5.04
CA SER A 29 15.16 -4.15 3.79
C SER A 29 16.66 -3.88 3.90
N SER A 30 17.09 -3.19 4.96
CA SER A 30 18.49 -2.87 5.17
C SER A 30 19.37 -4.14 5.31
N TYR A 31 18.86 -5.16 5.97
CA TYR A 31 19.55 -6.45 6.08
C TYR A 31 19.74 -7.13 4.72
N LEU A 32 18.69 -7.15 3.88
CA LEU A 32 18.76 -7.80 2.58
C LEU A 32 19.53 -7.01 1.53
N THR A 33 19.38 -5.69 1.51
CA THR A 33 19.91 -4.85 0.42
C THR A 33 21.23 -4.17 0.77
N GLY A 34 21.59 -4.11 2.05
CA GLY A 34 22.69 -3.31 2.55
C GLY A 34 22.42 -1.80 2.52
N GLU A 35 21.18 -1.38 2.19
CA GLU A 35 20.80 0.02 2.04
C GLU A 35 19.59 0.36 2.92
N SER A 36 19.56 1.59 3.44
CA SER A 36 18.42 2.07 4.21
C SER A 36 17.38 2.70 3.29
N PRO A 37 16.08 2.36 3.44
CA PRO A 37 15.00 3.04 2.72
C PRO A 37 14.97 4.56 2.96
N ASN A 38 15.50 5.02 4.09
CA ASN A 38 15.66 6.46 4.36
C ASN A 38 16.63 7.15 3.40
N LEU A 39 17.66 6.45 2.93
CA LEU A 39 18.66 7.00 2.04
C LEU A 39 18.27 6.85 0.58
N CYS A 40 17.86 5.64 0.18
CA CYS A 40 17.51 5.35 -1.21
C CYS A 40 16.01 5.55 -1.53
N GLY A 41 15.18 5.80 -0.53
CA GLY A 41 13.75 6.09 -0.69
C GLY A 41 12.87 4.89 -0.96
N VAL A 42 13.42 3.68 -1.10
CA VAL A 42 12.69 2.45 -1.45
C VAL A 42 13.17 1.27 -0.64
N CYS A 43 12.25 0.35 -0.29
CA CYS A 43 12.60 -0.86 0.45
C CYS A 43 13.10 -1.99 -0.45
N SER A 44 12.81 -1.95 -1.73
CA SER A 44 13.25 -2.95 -2.72
C SER A 44 13.80 -2.26 -3.97
N PRO A 45 15.07 -1.79 -3.92
CA PRO A 45 15.68 -1.11 -5.05
C PRO A 45 15.76 -2.05 -6.27
N ALA A 46 15.42 -1.54 -7.44
CA ALA A 46 15.32 -2.32 -8.68
C ALA A 46 16.59 -3.11 -9.01
N LYS A 47 17.77 -2.57 -8.66
CA LYS A 47 19.06 -3.25 -8.85
C LYS A 47 19.18 -4.57 -8.08
N ALA A 48 18.47 -4.72 -6.96
CA ALA A 48 18.47 -5.91 -6.12
C ALA A 48 17.36 -6.91 -6.50
N VAL A 49 16.38 -6.48 -7.31
CA VAL A 49 15.25 -7.33 -7.72
C VAL A 49 15.62 -8.22 -8.89
N ARG A 50 15.23 -9.50 -8.82
CA ARG A 50 15.35 -10.48 -9.92
C ARG A 50 14.05 -11.26 -10.03
N TRP A 51 13.66 -11.50 -11.28
CA TRP A 51 12.55 -12.35 -11.65
C TRP A 51 13.10 -13.53 -12.44
N SER A 52 12.59 -14.72 -12.19
CA SER A 52 12.98 -15.93 -12.91
C SER A 52 11.78 -16.83 -13.12
N GLU A 53 11.62 -17.34 -14.33
CA GLU A 53 10.70 -18.43 -14.61
C GLU A 53 11.39 -19.75 -14.23
N GLU A 54 10.79 -20.49 -13.33
CA GLU A 54 11.25 -21.80 -12.86
C GLU A 54 10.17 -22.85 -13.18
N PRO A 55 10.50 -24.16 -13.19
CA PRO A 55 9.51 -25.19 -13.51
C PRO A 55 8.25 -25.16 -12.61
N GLU A 56 8.41 -24.68 -11.38
CA GLU A 56 7.31 -24.57 -10.41
C GLU A 56 6.63 -23.20 -10.40
N GLY A 57 6.93 -22.31 -11.33
CA GLY A 57 6.31 -21.00 -11.49
C GLY A 57 7.27 -19.81 -11.49
N LEU A 58 6.72 -18.63 -11.57
CA LEU A 58 7.47 -17.38 -11.53
C LEU A 58 7.99 -17.12 -10.13
N THR A 59 9.28 -16.82 -9.99
CA THR A 59 9.89 -16.47 -8.71
C THR A 59 10.34 -15.02 -8.67
N SER A 60 10.22 -14.40 -7.51
CA SER A 60 10.81 -13.09 -7.23
C SER A 60 11.87 -13.19 -6.14
N ARG A 61 12.99 -12.49 -6.36
CA ARG A 61 14.11 -12.46 -5.42
C ARG A 61 14.54 -11.02 -5.15
N LEU A 62 14.98 -10.80 -3.92
CA LEU A 62 15.61 -9.55 -3.51
C LEU A 62 17.02 -9.88 -3.02
N ASN A 63 18.04 -9.36 -3.71
CA ASN A 63 19.45 -9.65 -3.45
C ASN A 63 19.74 -11.17 -3.31
N ASN A 64 19.22 -11.98 -4.24
CA ASN A 64 19.26 -13.44 -4.32
C ASN A 64 18.42 -14.20 -3.28
N VAL A 65 17.83 -13.55 -2.29
CA VAL A 65 16.90 -14.19 -1.36
C VAL A 65 15.54 -14.33 -2.03
N LEU A 66 14.96 -15.54 -2.01
CA LEU A 66 13.62 -15.80 -2.53
C LEU A 66 12.59 -15.05 -1.68
N ILE A 67 11.82 -14.22 -2.32
CA ILE A 67 10.72 -13.47 -1.67
C ILE A 67 9.41 -14.22 -1.85
N ASP A 68 9.14 -14.64 -3.09
CA ASP A 68 7.90 -15.37 -3.37
C ASP A 68 8.01 -16.23 -4.63
N ARG A 69 7.10 -17.20 -4.76
CA ARG A 69 6.89 -18.04 -5.93
C ARG A 69 5.41 -18.03 -6.28
N TYR A 70 5.09 -17.65 -7.48
CA TYR A 70 3.74 -17.49 -8.00
C TYR A 70 3.37 -18.65 -8.90
N ALA A 71 2.17 -19.17 -8.72
CA ALA A 71 1.61 -20.19 -9.61
C ALA A 71 1.29 -19.59 -10.99
N GLU A 72 1.03 -20.45 -11.96
CA GLU A 72 0.59 -20.02 -13.29
C GLU A 72 -0.73 -19.21 -13.18
N GLY A 73 -0.74 -18.03 -13.78
CA GLY A 73 -1.90 -17.11 -13.71
C GLY A 73 -2.06 -16.33 -12.40
N GLU A 74 -1.20 -16.59 -11.40
CA GLU A 74 -1.21 -15.81 -10.16
C GLU A 74 -0.59 -14.42 -10.39
N SER A 75 -1.28 -13.37 -9.93
CA SER A 75 -0.79 -12.00 -10.05
C SER A 75 0.42 -11.77 -9.14
N ALA A 76 1.52 -11.34 -9.73
CA ALA A 76 2.78 -11.10 -9.03
C ALA A 76 2.94 -9.62 -8.70
N GLY A 77 3.01 -9.30 -7.41
CA GLY A 77 3.32 -7.96 -6.92
C GLY A 77 4.82 -7.66 -6.91
N TYR A 78 5.19 -6.39 -6.86
CA TYR A 78 6.61 -6.01 -6.75
C TYR A 78 7.20 -6.56 -5.43
N PRO A 79 8.34 -7.29 -5.47
CA PRO A 79 8.81 -8.06 -4.33
C PRO A 79 9.23 -7.15 -3.17
N THR A 80 8.60 -7.36 -2.02
CA THR A 80 8.91 -6.68 -0.76
C THR A 80 9.04 -7.74 0.32
N LEU A 81 10.15 -7.77 1.05
CA LEU A 81 10.43 -8.86 1.99
C LEU A 81 9.29 -9.10 2.98
N CYS A 82 8.78 -8.05 3.63
CA CYS A 82 7.71 -8.21 4.61
C CYS A 82 6.40 -8.77 4.03
N LYS A 83 6.20 -8.66 2.72
CA LYS A 83 5.01 -9.14 2.00
C LYS A 83 5.25 -10.42 1.20
N GLY A 84 6.40 -11.04 1.35
CA GLY A 84 6.67 -12.37 0.82
C GLY A 84 5.93 -13.45 1.60
N ARG A 85 5.83 -14.64 1.01
CA ARG A 85 5.31 -15.82 1.70
C ARG A 85 6.44 -16.56 2.40
N PHE A 86 6.26 -16.81 3.67
CA PHE A 86 7.21 -17.50 4.52
C PHE A 86 6.75 -18.92 4.82
N MET A 87 7.70 -19.82 5.02
CA MET A 87 7.43 -21.16 5.52
C MET A 87 7.49 -21.12 7.07
N VAL A 88 6.36 -21.31 7.73
CA VAL A 88 6.25 -21.32 9.19
C VAL A 88 5.56 -22.61 9.61
N ASN A 89 6.23 -23.45 10.37
CA ASN A 89 5.71 -24.75 10.84
C ASN A 89 5.17 -25.67 9.72
N GLY A 90 5.76 -25.58 8.51
CA GLY A 90 5.34 -26.37 7.36
C GLY A 90 4.23 -25.76 6.50
N GLU A 91 3.68 -24.63 6.89
CA GLU A 91 2.68 -23.86 6.13
C GLU A 91 3.31 -22.64 5.47
N ARG A 92 2.84 -22.31 4.26
CA ARG A 92 3.33 -21.15 3.48
C ARG A 92 2.27 -20.06 3.41
N PHE A 93 2.55 -18.91 4.00
CA PHE A 93 1.64 -17.76 4.04
C PHE A 93 2.38 -16.42 4.25
N HIS A 94 1.68 -15.31 4.15
CA HIS A 94 2.20 -13.97 4.42
C HIS A 94 2.30 -13.75 5.95
N ALA A 95 3.41 -14.19 6.54
CA ALA A 95 3.55 -14.23 8.01
C ALA A 95 3.81 -12.87 8.66
N LEU A 96 4.27 -11.87 7.91
CA LEU A 96 4.60 -10.55 8.43
C LEU A 96 3.54 -9.49 8.04
N GLU A 97 3.22 -9.38 6.75
CA GLU A 97 2.25 -8.42 6.24
C GLU A 97 1.57 -8.97 4.98
N GLU A 98 0.27 -8.84 4.91
CA GLU A 98 -0.49 -9.16 3.70
C GLU A 98 -0.22 -8.15 2.59
N PRO A 99 -0.17 -8.58 1.31
CA PRO A 99 -0.06 -7.66 0.19
C PRO A 99 -1.40 -6.94 -0.07
N THR A 100 -1.71 -5.97 0.79
CA THR A 100 -2.92 -5.15 0.71
C THR A 100 -2.60 -3.68 0.62
N SER A 101 -3.50 -2.89 0.04
CA SER A 101 -3.43 -1.44 0.04
C SER A 101 -4.45 -0.81 0.98
N LEU A 102 -4.03 0.24 1.69
CA LEU A 102 -4.98 1.08 2.41
C LEU A 102 -5.90 1.76 1.40
N ASN A 103 -7.20 1.82 1.70
CA ASN A 103 -8.18 2.59 0.94
C ASN A 103 -9.17 3.24 1.90
N THR A 104 -9.07 4.54 2.08
CA THR A 104 -9.94 5.32 2.97
C THR A 104 -11.02 6.11 2.23
N LEU A 105 -11.36 5.71 1.01
CA LEU A 105 -12.31 6.41 0.16
C LEU A 105 -13.68 6.60 0.84
N ASP A 106 -14.13 5.60 1.59
CA ASP A 106 -15.37 5.67 2.38
C ASP A 106 -15.31 6.64 3.55
N LEU A 107 -14.10 6.92 4.05
CA LEU A 107 -13.87 7.76 5.23
C LEU A 107 -13.71 9.25 4.88
N ILE A 108 -13.84 9.66 3.62
CA ILE A 108 -13.69 11.07 3.22
C ILE A 108 -14.55 12.01 4.09
N PRO A 109 -15.85 11.74 4.33
CA PRO A 109 -16.66 12.60 5.17
C PRO A 109 -16.15 12.70 6.62
N GLU A 110 -15.75 11.56 7.19
CA GLU A 110 -15.25 11.51 8.57
C GLU A 110 -13.92 12.24 8.70
N LEU A 111 -12.98 11.99 7.78
CA LEU A 111 -11.67 12.65 7.76
C LEU A 111 -11.80 14.18 7.60
N ALA A 112 -12.69 14.63 6.72
CA ALA A 112 -12.97 16.05 6.56
C ALA A 112 -13.59 16.65 7.82
N ASN A 113 -14.56 15.98 8.45
CA ASN A 113 -15.23 16.46 9.65
C ASN A 113 -14.31 16.58 10.87
N ILE A 114 -13.29 15.70 10.98
CA ILE A 114 -12.31 15.80 12.06
C ILE A 114 -11.16 16.78 11.77
N GLY A 115 -11.16 17.44 10.60
CA GLY A 115 -10.20 18.47 10.26
C GLY A 115 -8.95 18.02 9.51
N VAL A 116 -8.99 16.85 8.85
CA VAL A 116 -7.95 16.47 7.89
C VAL A 116 -8.07 17.35 6.66
N THR A 117 -6.98 17.99 6.26
CA THR A 117 -6.95 18.99 5.18
C THR A 117 -6.23 18.51 3.91
N ALA A 118 -5.46 17.44 4.01
CA ALA A 118 -4.75 16.87 2.88
C ALA A 118 -4.81 15.33 2.90
N MET A 119 -4.91 14.74 1.72
CA MET A 119 -4.96 13.28 1.52
C MET A 119 -3.67 12.82 0.86
N LYS A 120 -2.92 11.95 1.57
CA LYS A 120 -1.66 11.40 1.08
C LYS A 120 -1.89 10.10 0.30
N ILE A 121 -1.42 10.08 -0.94
CA ILE A 121 -1.37 8.87 -1.79
C ILE A 121 0.07 8.37 -1.85
N GLU A 122 0.27 7.09 -1.55
CA GLU A 122 1.57 6.44 -1.75
C GLU A 122 1.69 5.96 -3.21
N GLY A 123 2.77 6.34 -3.88
CA GLY A 123 3.04 5.98 -5.27
C GLY A 123 4.53 5.87 -5.59
N ARG A 124 5.40 5.77 -4.58
CA ARG A 124 6.86 5.86 -4.73
C ARG A 124 7.45 4.81 -5.67
N GLN A 125 7.02 3.57 -5.58
CA GLN A 125 7.46 2.46 -6.45
C GLN A 125 6.38 2.05 -7.44
N ARG A 126 5.59 3.01 -7.91
CA ARG A 126 4.48 2.77 -8.82
C ARG A 126 4.71 3.44 -10.17
N SER A 127 4.06 2.92 -11.20
CA SER A 127 4.11 3.51 -12.54
C SER A 127 3.42 4.89 -12.60
N PRO A 128 3.78 5.76 -13.54
CA PRO A 128 3.03 7.00 -13.79
C PRO A 128 1.54 6.75 -14.04
N ALA A 129 1.18 5.68 -14.74
CA ALA A 129 -0.21 5.31 -14.99
C ALA A 129 -0.97 4.98 -13.70
N TYR A 130 -0.34 4.30 -12.75
CA TYR A 130 -0.92 4.08 -11.42
C TYR A 130 -1.20 5.41 -10.71
N VAL A 131 -0.20 6.29 -10.65
CA VAL A 131 -0.34 7.59 -9.97
C VAL A 131 -1.45 8.41 -10.61
N GLU A 132 -1.52 8.45 -11.93
CA GLU A 132 -2.58 9.14 -12.67
C GLU A 132 -3.97 8.60 -12.32
N GLN A 133 -4.17 7.29 -12.42
CA GLN A 133 -5.48 6.67 -12.21
C GLN A 133 -5.95 6.82 -10.75
N VAL A 134 -5.07 6.55 -9.77
CA VAL A 134 -5.39 6.72 -8.36
C VAL A 134 -5.74 8.17 -8.05
N THR A 135 -4.92 9.12 -8.51
CA THR A 135 -5.17 10.55 -8.27
C THR A 135 -6.47 11.02 -8.93
N ARG A 136 -6.79 10.53 -10.11
CA ARG A 136 -8.04 10.84 -10.82
C ARG A 136 -9.26 10.39 -10.02
N VAL A 137 -9.24 9.17 -9.50
CA VAL A 137 -10.33 8.64 -8.66
C VAL A 137 -10.48 9.49 -7.39
N TRP A 138 -9.39 9.71 -6.67
CA TRP A 138 -9.39 10.50 -5.44
C TRP A 138 -9.84 11.95 -5.67
N ARG A 139 -9.41 12.57 -6.76
CA ARG A 139 -9.88 13.92 -7.11
C ARG A 139 -11.38 13.94 -7.39
N SER A 140 -11.88 12.97 -8.15
CA SER A 140 -13.31 12.86 -8.45
C SER A 140 -14.15 12.64 -7.19
N ALA A 141 -13.67 11.80 -6.27
CA ALA A 141 -14.34 11.53 -5.00
C ALA A 141 -14.39 12.76 -4.09
N LEU A 142 -13.27 13.49 -3.97
CA LEU A 142 -13.21 14.72 -3.20
C LEU A 142 -14.12 15.81 -3.81
N ASP A 143 -14.16 15.95 -5.12
CA ASP A 143 -15.05 16.91 -5.79
C ASP A 143 -16.52 16.57 -5.55
N ALA A 144 -16.89 15.29 -5.63
CA ALA A 144 -18.25 14.84 -5.34
C ALA A 144 -18.64 15.11 -3.87
N TYR A 145 -17.72 14.87 -2.93
CA TYR A 145 -17.95 15.21 -1.53
C TYR A 145 -18.12 16.72 -1.32
N LEU A 146 -17.25 17.53 -1.89
CA LEU A 146 -17.32 19.00 -1.74
C LEU A 146 -18.59 19.59 -2.36
N GLN A 147 -19.08 19.03 -3.47
CA GLN A 147 -20.33 19.47 -4.11
C GLN A 147 -21.58 19.10 -3.30
N ALA A 148 -21.61 17.93 -2.68
CA ALA A 148 -22.79 17.44 -1.96
C ALA A 148 -22.41 16.55 -0.76
N PRO A 149 -21.85 17.10 0.34
CA PRO A 149 -21.34 16.32 1.47
C PRO A 149 -22.36 15.34 2.05
N GLN A 150 -23.63 15.75 2.14
CA GLN A 150 -24.70 14.91 2.69
C GLN A 150 -25.17 13.77 1.77
N ARG A 151 -24.74 13.77 0.51
CA ARG A 151 -25.06 12.74 -0.48
C ARG A 151 -23.84 11.98 -0.97
N TYR A 152 -22.70 12.18 -0.30
CA TYR A 152 -21.49 11.46 -0.69
C TYR A 152 -21.68 9.96 -0.56
N ALA A 153 -21.37 9.26 -1.63
CA ALA A 153 -21.29 7.81 -1.67
C ALA A 153 -20.18 7.39 -2.63
N VAL A 154 -19.44 6.38 -2.25
CA VAL A 154 -18.39 5.83 -3.12
C VAL A 154 -19.03 5.17 -4.33
N GLN A 155 -18.62 5.60 -5.53
CA GLN A 155 -19.12 5.03 -6.78
C GLN A 155 -18.45 3.67 -7.05
N PRO A 156 -19.19 2.66 -7.55
CA PRO A 156 -18.63 1.34 -7.85
C PRO A 156 -17.39 1.41 -8.77
N GLY A 157 -17.44 2.19 -9.84
CA GLY A 157 -16.30 2.35 -10.75
C GLY A 157 -15.04 2.92 -10.11
N TRP A 158 -15.13 3.68 -9.02
CA TRP A 158 -13.96 4.12 -8.26
C TRP A 158 -13.33 2.96 -7.49
N ARG A 159 -14.16 2.09 -6.88
CA ARG A 159 -13.68 0.88 -6.19
C ARG A 159 -12.98 -0.05 -7.17
N ASP A 160 -13.63 -0.36 -8.29
CA ASP A 160 -13.09 -1.29 -9.30
C ASP A 160 -11.70 -0.86 -9.77
N VAL A 161 -11.51 0.45 -10.02
CA VAL A 161 -10.19 0.99 -10.41
C VAL A 161 -9.19 0.84 -9.29
N LEU A 162 -9.54 1.22 -8.05
CA LEU A 162 -8.60 1.17 -6.92
C LEU A 162 -8.25 -0.27 -6.51
N ASP A 163 -9.21 -1.18 -6.53
CA ASP A 163 -8.99 -2.59 -6.22
C ASP A 163 -8.07 -3.23 -7.27
N GLY A 164 -8.28 -2.93 -8.55
CA GLY A 164 -7.39 -3.41 -9.62
C GLY A 164 -5.95 -2.84 -9.57
N LEU A 165 -5.75 -1.73 -8.87
CA LEU A 165 -4.44 -1.10 -8.68
C LEU A 165 -3.80 -1.43 -7.32
N SER A 166 -4.54 -2.09 -6.43
CA SER A 166 -4.08 -2.43 -5.09
C SER A 166 -3.13 -3.62 -5.09
N GLU A 167 -2.27 -3.69 -4.09
CA GLU A 167 -1.44 -4.87 -3.86
C GLU A 167 -2.33 -6.08 -3.56
N GLY A 168 -2.00 -7.22 -4.19
CA GLY A 168 -2.80 -8.44 -4.05
C GLY A 168 -4.26 -8.29 -4.48
N SER A 169 -4.61 -7.23 -5.24
CA SER A 169 -5.99 -6.88 -5.63
C SER A 169 -6.95 -6.78 -4.42
N GLN A 170 -6.43 -6.35 -3.28
CA GLN A 170 -7.17 -6.23 -2.03
C GLN A 170 -6.95 -4.88 -1.37
N THR A 171 -8.00 -4.37 -0.72
CA THR A 171 -7.94 -3.13 0.06
C THR A 171 -8.35 -3.35 1.51
N THR A 172 -7.84 -2.49 2.39
CA THR A 172 -8.14 -2.50 3.82
C THR A 172 -8.28 -1.08 4.36
N LEU A 173 -9.02 -0.92 5.44
CA LEU A 173 -9.03 0.31 6.24
C LEU A 173 -7.85 0.36 7.24
N GLY A 174 -7.09 -0.73 7.38
CA GLY A 174 -5.91 -0.78 8.23
C GLY A 174 -6.17 -0.28 9.65
N ALA A 175 -5.32 0.62 10.12
CA ALA A 175 -5.40 1.20 11.46
C ALA A 175 -6.66 2.08 11.71
N TYR A 176 -7.38 2.50 10.67
CA TYR A 176 -8.64 3.24 10.83
C TYR A 176 -9.78 2.36 11.32
N HIS A 177 -9.69 1.06 11.17
CA HIS A 177 -10.74 0.11 11.54
C HIS A 177 -10.40 -0.74 12.75
N ARG A 178 -9.11 -0.98 13.01
CA ARG A 178 -8.64 -1.83 14.12
C ARG A 178 -7.98 -0.98 15.19
N ALA A 179 -8.41 -1.17 16.45
CA ALA A 179 -7.66 -0.64 17.58
C ALA A 179 -6.27 -1.30 17.64
N TRP A 180 -5.26 -0.55 18.00
CA TRP A 180 -3.96 -1.10 18.37
C TRP A 180 -4.12 -1.97 19.61
N GLN A 181 -3.71 -3.21 19.51
CA GLN A 181 -3.60 -4.13 20.66
C GLN A 181 -2.14 -4.23 21.07
#